data_74ae18cf923b53d256925961d3c9dffc
#
_entry.id   74ae18cf923b53d256925961d3c9dffc
#
_cell.length_a   1.000
_cell.length_b   1.000
_cell.length_c   1.000
_cell.angle_alpha   90.00
_cell.angle_beta   90.00
_cell.angle_gamma   90.00
#
_symmetry.space_group_name_H-M   'P 1'
#
loop_
_entity.id
_entity.type
_entity.pdbx_description
1 polymer ?
#
loop_
_entity_poly.entity_id
_entity_poly.type
_entity_poly.pdbx_seq_one_letter_code
_entity_poly.pdbx_strand_id
1 'polypeptide(L)'
;MALASGAALGDEFVADRNGLPPGSVGDPQNVWFGRHIFPLEHTQTDGPSCFVRDGKVIEPSHELPVFHTTDVVVVGGGPAGFAAAVAAAKTGAKVALVERYGSLGGLFTNGMVLILLATSRQEASGDWTLVTRGVCEDFMLRAGKYGKTFCHPSANTCPKARWHPTVDPECAKVLMDEMIAESKVEMFFHSWGVDVIQDGKAVSGVVFESKEGRKAILAKQVVDCTGDADLLFKAGGEYRQVTAPISTVFRWANMDTILPPAGVKPTFPTRGNEGNPDARWGGGTMMTGNGLAVRDLSRIEVAQRRENWERVLKMRATPGWEKVYTSNSASQLGVRQSRLVDAEYVIGRKEIAAGLDFADTVGWCGHDGPHAAFPVCYRAILPKAVDNLLCAGRCLGTGDTIDTFRLICPCFVTGEAAGTAAALAAKRGCTPRELPYAELRRQLVANGAFV
;
A
#
# COMPACT_ATOMS: atom_id res chain seq x y z
N MET A 1 -4.30 -19.25 -14.50
CA MET A 1 -5.23 -20.37 -14.27
C MET A 1 -6.59 -19.78 -13.96
N ALA A 2 -7.58 -20.04 -14.80
CA ALA A 2 -8.95 -19.64 -14.49
C ALA A 2 -9.38 -20.40 -13.24
N LEU A 3 -9.84 -19.68 -12.23
CA LEU A 3 -10.58 -20.28 -11.12
C LEU A 3 -11.74 -21.03 -11.73
N ALA A 4 -11.75 -22.35 -11.54
CA ALA A 4 -12.91 -23.16 -11.89
C ALA A 4 -14.13 -22.51 -11.24
N SER A 5 -15.22 -22.42 -12.01
CA SER A 5 -16.46 -21.79 -11.55
C SER A 5 -16.84 -22.31 -10.16
N GLY A 6 -17.21 -21.42 -9.25
CA GLY A 6 -17.56 -21.76 -7.87
C GLY A 6 -18.65 -22.83 -7.70
N ALA A 7 -19.37 -23.19 -8.78
CA ALA A 7 -20.29 -24.32 -8.83
C ALA A 7 -19.60 -25.68 -8.68
N ALA A 8 -18.43 -25.88 -9.29
CA ALA A 8 -17.72 -27.15 -9.20
C ALA A 8 -17.16 -27.45 -7.80
N LEU A 9 -16.72 -26.38 -7.10
CA LEU A 9 -16.27 -26.51 -5.70
C LEU A 9 -17.44 -26.71 -4.72
N GLY A 10 -18.61 -26.18 -5.04
CA GLY A 10 -19.82 -26.33 -4.22
C GLY A 10 -20.40 -27.73 -4.27
N ASP A 11 -20.43 -28.33 -5.44
CA ASP A 11 -21.02 -29.67 -5.62
C ASP A 11 -20.13 -30.77 -5.03
N GLU A 12 -18.81 -30.67 -5.13
CA GLU A 12 -17.89 -31.56 -4.43
C GLU A 12 -17.97 -31.43 -2.91
N PHE A 13 -18.22 -30.23 -2.41
CA PHE A 13 -18.26 -29.96 -0.96
C PHE A 13 -19.60 -30.35 -0.33
N VAL A 14 -20.67 -30.36 -1.11
CA VAL A 14 -22.01 -30.77 -0.65
C VAL A 14 -22.23 -32.26 -0.81
N ALA A 15 -21.55 -32.89 -1.76
CA ALA A 15 -21.80 -34.29 -2.09
C ALA A 15 -21.43 -35.28 -0.98
N ASP A 16 -20.68 -34.83 -0.03
CA ASP A 16 -20.20 -35.79 0.94
C ASP A 16 -20.38 -35.48 2.37
N ARG A 17 -21.37 -35.12 2.79
CA ARG A 17 -21.65 -35.09 4.11
C ARG A 17 -22.51 -36.05 4.63
N ASN A 18 -22.56 -36.90 4.48
CA ASN A 18 -22.69 -37.53 4.34
C ASN A 18 -22.82 -37.04 3.87
N GLY A 19 -22.28 -36.78 3.24
CA GLY A 19 -21.66 -36.05 2.61
C GLY A 19 -20.45 -35.39 2.51
N LEU A 20 -19.52 -35.93 2.85
CA LEU A 20 -18.20 -35.48 2.61
C LEU A 20 -17.58 -36.22 1.43
N PRO A 21 -16.73 -35.60 0.57
CA PRO A 21 -16.11 -36.27 -0.55
C PRO A 21 -15.54 -37.63 -0.12
N PRO A 22 -15.66 -38.65 -0.93
CA PRO A 22 -15.08 -39.96 -0.63
C PRO A 22 -13.63 -39.75 -0.16
N GLY A 23 -13.39 -40.24 1.05
CA GLY A 23 -12.09 -40.10 1.64
C GLY A 23 -11.86 -38.85 2.51
N SER A 24 -12.91 -38.14 2.85
CA SER A 24 -12.84 -37.09 3.84
C SER A 24 -12.98 -37.62 5.27
N VAL A 25 -12.94 -36.75 6.25
CA VAL A 25 -12.86 -37.03 7.69
C VAL A 25 -13.60 -38.29 8.11
N GLY A 26 -12.88 -39.32 8.47
CA GLY A 26 -13.40 -40.65 8.87
C GLY A 26 -12.67 -41.80 8.22
N ASP A 27 -12.00 -41.60 7.09
CA ASP A 27 -11.09 -42.57 6.51
C ASP A 27 -9.64 -42.25 6.99
N PRO A 28 -9.02 -43.11 7.79
CA PRO A 28 -7.65 -42.89 8.28
C PRO A 28 -6.61 -42.72 7.14
N GLN A 29 -6.93 -43.21 5.94
CA GLN A 29 -6.09 -43.06 4.76
C GLN A 29 -6.38 -41.80 3.97
N ASN A 30 -7.41 -41.07 4.34
CA ASN A 30 -7.91 -39.91 3.65
C ASN A 30 -8.23 -38.77 4.60
N VAL A 31 -7.32 -38.49 5.52
CA VAL A 31 -7.37 -37.24 6.25
C VAL A 31 -7.30 -36.11 5.20
N TRP A 32 -8.21 -35.19 5.26
CA TRP A 32 -8.37 -34.08 4.32
C TRP A 32 -7.05 -33.37 3.99
N PHE A 33 -6.15 -33.29 4.97
CA PHE A 33 -4.79 -32.80 4.79
C PHE A 33 -3.86 -33.76 4.02
N GLY A 34 -4.09 -35.05 4.05
CA GLY A 34 -3.22 -36.03 3.37
C GLY A 34 -3.38 -36.05 1.85
N ARG A 35 -4.56 -35.67 1.34
CA ARG A 35 -4.79 -35.64 -0.12
C ARG A 35 -4.13 -34.49 -0.84
N HIS A 36 -3.81 -33.43 -0.12
CA HIS A 36 -3.21 -32.23 -0.70
C HIS A 36 -1.73 -32.06 -0.33
N ILE A 37 -1.15 -33.03 0.37
CA ILE A 37 0.29 -33.09 0.57
C ILE A 37 0.88 -33.84 -0.62
N PHE A 38 1.22 -33.11 -1.66
CA PHE A 38 2.08 -33.62 -2.69
C PHE A 38 3.45 -33.87 -2.05
N PRO A 39 4.11 -35.02 -2.34
CA PRO A 39 5.50 -35.16 -1.96
C PRO A 39 6.26 -34.04 -2.65
N LEU A 40 6.72 -33.08 -1.88
CA LEU A 40 7.68 -32.10 -2.36
C LEU A 40 8.95 -32.87 -2.72
N GLU A 41 9.37 -32.77 -3.97
CA GLU A 41 10.73 -33.16 -4.29
C GLU A 41 11.67 -32.44 -3.33
N HIS A 42 12.57 -33.15 -2.72
CA HIS A 42 13.61 -32.55 -1.88
C HIS A 42 14.47 -31.67 -2.77
N THR A 43 14.08 -30.43 -2.91
CA THR A 43 14.98 -29.41 -3.44
C THR A 43 15.94 -29.05 -2.30
N GLN A 44 17.08 -29.66 -2.29
CA GLN A 44 18.18 -29.27 -1.43
C GLN A 44 18.65 -27.90 -1.94
N THR A 45 18.38 -26.87 -1.17
CA THR A 45 18.97 -25.55 -1.46
C THR A 45 20.40 -25.59 -0.94
N ASP A 46 21.35 -25.72 -1.81
CA ASP A 46 22.78 -25.58 -1.52
C ASP A 46 23.17 -24.11 -1.29
N GLY A 47 22.37 -23.41 -0.50
CA GLY A 47 22.67 -22.04 -0.10
C GLY A 47 23.87 -22.01 0.86
N PRO A 48 24.77 -21.04 0.73
CA PRO A 48 25.89 -20.90 1.65
C PRO A 48 25.38 -20.62 3.05
N SER A 49 25.76 -21.43 4.00
CA SER A 49 25.46 -21.19 5.41
C SER A 49 26.36 -20.09 5.95
N CYS A 50 25.78 -19.12 6.68
CA CYS A 50 26.58 -18.19 7.45
C CYS A 50 27.38 -18.93 8.55
N PHE A 51 28.60 -18.49 8.85
CA PHE A 51 29.43 -19.05 9.92
C PHE A 51 30.07 -17.96 10.75
N VAL A 52 30.53 -18.33 11.95
CA VAL A 52 31.22 -17.40 12.85
C VAL A 52 32.73 -17.59 12.70
N ARG A 53 33.45 -16.49 12.51
CA ARG A 53 34.93 -16.45 12.53
C ARG A 53 35.35 -15.21 13.30
N ASP A 54 36.21 -15.37 14.31
CA ASP A 54 36.74 -14.28 15.15
C ASP A 54 35.64 -13.37 15.73
N GLY A 55 34.52 -13.96 16.20
CA GLY A 55 33.39 -13.24 16.75
C GLY A 55 32.53 -12.47 15.75
N LYS A 56 32.79 -12.62 14.46
CA LYS A 56 32.01 -12.03 13.37
C LYS A 56 31.23 -13.10 12.62
N VAL A 57 30.00 -12.76 12.24
CA VAL A 57 29.21 -13.59 11.32
C VAL A 57 29.64 -13.26 9.89
N ILE A 58 30.01 -14.29 9.17
CA ILE A 58 30.42 -14.20 7.77
C ILE A 58 29.31 -14.81 6.91
N GLU A 59 28.77 -14.02 5.99
CA GLU A 59 27.93 -14.48 4.92
C GLU A 59 28.82 -14.63 3.65
N PRO A 60 29.00 -15.85 3.15
CA PRO A 60 29.85 -16.07 1.96
C PRO A 60 29.27 -15.42 0.72
N SER A 61 30.14 -14.94 -0.14
CA SER A 61 29.74 -14.49 -1.48
C SER A 61 29.17 -15.64 -2.30
N HIS A 62 28.04 -15.43 -2.94
CA HIS A 62 27.38 -16.42 -3.79
C HIS A 62 26.60 -15.73 -4.93
N GLU A 63 26.30 -16.50 -5.96
CA GLU A 63 25.43 -16.07 -7.06
C GLU A 63 23.97 -16.16 -6.63
N LEU A 64 23.17 -15.18 -7.04
CA LEU A 64 21.72 -15.18 -6.81
C LEU A 64 21.01 -15.69 -8.06
N PRO A 65 20.04 -16.61 -7.93
CA PRO A 65 19.20 -17.01 -9.05
C PRO A 65 18.38 -15.82 -9.57
N VAL A 66 18.38 -15.63 -10.89
CA VAL A 66 17.46 -14.70 -11.55
C VAL A 66 16.09 -15.36 -11.60
N PHE A 67 15.17 -14.85 -10.78
CA PHE A 67 13.82 -15.38 -10.67
C PHE A 67 12.91 -14.88 -11.78
N HIS A 68 13.06 -13.60 -12.17
CA HIS A 68 12.23 -12.96 -13.18
C HIS A 68 12.99 -11.84 -13.90
N THR A 69 12.53 -11.50 -15.12
CA THR A 69 13.01 -10.35 -15.88
C THR A 69 11.85 -9.59 -16.46
N THR A 70 11.83 -8.25 -16.29
CA THR A 70 10.71 -7.40 -16.68
C THR A 70 11.19 -6.04 -17.22
N ASP A 71 10.28 -5.20 -17.70
CA ASP A 71 10.61 -3.80 -18.05
C ASP A 71 10.65 -2.92 -16.81
N VAL A 72 9.64 -3.09 -15.93
CA VAL A 72 9.48 -2.30 -14.70
C VAL A 72 9.25 -3.23 -13.51
N VAL A 73 10.05 -3.11 -12.46
CA VAL A 73 9.74 -3.75 -11.17
C VAL A 73 9.30 -2.69 -10.16
N VAL A 74 8.18 -2.94 -9.52
CA VAL A 74 7.64 -2.12 -8.44
C VAL A 74 7.80 -2.87 -7.13
N VAL A 75 8.37 -2.26 -6.10
CA VAL A 75 8.55 -2.87 -4.78
C VAL A 75 7.73 -2.14 -3.73
N GLY A 76 6.83 -2.89 -3.08
CA GLY A 76 5.83 -2.42 -2.15
C GLY A 76 4.46 -2.26 -2.81
N GLY A 77 3.50 -3.10 -2.43
CA GLY A 77 2.12 -3.14 -2.95
C GLY A 77 1.14 -2.22 -2.21
N GLY A 78 1.64 -1.15 -1.55
CA GLY A 78 0.80 -0.10 -0.97
C GLY A 78 0.09 0.73 -2.06
N PRO A 79 -0.67 1.80 -1.68
CA PRO A 79 -1.41 2.62 -2.65
C PRO A 79 -0.55 3.14 -3.80
N ALA A 80 0.69 3.54 -3.51
CA ALA A 80 1.63 4.01 -4.53
C ALA A 80 2.07 2.89 -5.46
N GLY A 81 2.46 1.72 -4.91
CA GLY A 81 2.93 0.61 -5.74
C GLY A 81 1.84 -0.04 -6.56
N PHE A 82 0.64 -0.16 -5.99
CA PHE A 82 -0.54 -0.58 -6.76
C PHE A 82 -0.79 0.35 -7.96
N ALA A 83 -0.83 1.66 -7.73
CA ALA A 83 -1.05 2.63 -8.78
C ALA A 83 0.11 2.63 -9.81
N ALA A 84 1.36 2.51 -9.36
CA ALA A 84 2.52 2.44 -10.22
C ALA A 84 2.48 1.21 -11.14
N ALA A 85 2.15 0.04 -10.60
CA ALA A 85 2.07 -1.20 -11.37
C ALA A 85 0.97 -1.15 -12.43
N VAL A 86 -0.24 -0.71 -12.05
CA VAL A 86 -1.37 -0.54 -12.99
C VAL A 86 -1.04 0.48 -14.08
N ALA A 87 -0.47 1.63 -13.72
CA ALA A 87 -0.14 2.70 -14.66
C ALA A 87 0.98 2.31 -15.62
N ALA A 88 2.02 1.63 -15.13
CA ALA A 88 3.09 1.13 -15.97
C ALA A 88 2.59 0.10 -16.99
N ALA A 89 1.73 -0.83 -16.56
CA ALA A 89 1.13 -1.82 -17.44
C ALA A 89 0.17 -1.17 -18.48
N LYS A 90 -0.67 -0.22 -18.06
CA LYS A 90 -1.51 0.57 -18.99
C LYS A 90 -0.68 1.34 -20.01
N THR A 91 0.55 1.73 -19.68
CA THR A 91 1.49 2.42 -20.58
C THR A 91 2.21 1.43 -21.52
N GLY A 92 2.02 0.12 -21.33
CA GLY A 92 2.48 -0.95 -22.22
C GLY A 92 3.78 -1.64 -21.80
N ALA A 93 4.25 -1.44 -20.56
CA ALA A 93 5.40 -2.16 -20.03
C ALA A 93 5.00 -3.55 -19.49
N LYS A 94 5.94 -4.50 -19.51
CA LYS A 94 5.87 -5.70 -18.68
C LYS A 94 6.22 -5.28 -17.24
N VAL A 95 5.40 -5.69 -16.28
CA VAL A 95 5.53 -5.22 -14.90
C VAL A 95 5.52 -6.37 -13.92
N ALA A 96 6.44 -6.34 -12.97
CA ALA A 96 6.44 -7.18 -11.79
C ALA A 96 6.18 -6.33 -10.54
N LEU A 97 5.36 -6.81 -9.61
CA LEU A 97 5.06 -6.18 -8.33
C LEU A 97 5.46 -7.10 -7.19
N VAL A 98 6.34 -6.63 -6.32
CA VAL A 98 6.85 -7.36 -5.14
C VAL A 98 6.22 -6.78 -3.88
N GLU A 99 5.56 -7.63 -3.07
CA GLU A 99 4.92 -7.22 -1.82
C GLU A 99 5.23 -8.22 -0.69
N ARG A 100 5.60 -7.72 0.48
CA ARG A 100 5.97 -8.54 1.64
C ARG A 100 4.78 -9.20 2.35
N TYR A 101 3.60 -8.59 2.26
CA TYR A 101 2.36 -9.15 2.81
C TYR A 101 1.64 -10.05 1.79
N GLY A 102 0.61 -10.75 2.24
CA GLY A 102 -0.25 -11.57 1.39
C GLY A 102 -1.42 -10.81 0.79
N SER A 103 -1.37 -9.47 0.74
CA SER A 103 -2.41 -8.63 0.13
C SER A 103 -1.88 -7.25 -0.21
N LEU A 104 -2.50 -6.62 -1.20
CA LEU A 104 -2.22 -5.25 -1.61
C LEU A 104 -2.84 -4.20 -0.68
N GLY A 105 -2.44 -2.96 -0.86
CA GLY A 105 -2.97 -1.77 -0.22
C GLY A 105 -2.14 -1.23 0.95
N GLY A 106 -1.17 -1.97 1.47
CA GLY A 106 -0.27 -1.49 2.52
C GLY A 106 -1.02 -0.87 3.71
N LEU A 107 -0.72 0.38 4.07
CA LEU A 107 -1.41 1.04 5.19
C LEU A 107 -2.91 1.28 4.94
N PHE A 108 -3.37 1.28 3.70
CA PHE A 108 -4.79 1.41 3.38
C PHE A 108 -5.57 0.16 3.83
N THR A 109 -5.13 -1.03 3.46
CA THR A 109 -5.78 -2.31 3.78
C THR A 109 -5.20 -2.94 5.03
N ASN A 110 -3.92 -3.33 5.02
CA ASN A 110 -3.23 -3.98 6.13
C ASN A 110 -3.07 -3.06 7.36
N GLY A 111 -2.91 -1.75 7.13
CA GLY A 111 -2.88 -0.74 8.19
C GLY A 111 -4.25 -0.21 8.58
N MET A 112 -5.32 -0.60 7.87
CA MET A 112 -6.72 -0.19 8.09
C MET A 112 -6.94 1.33 8.12
N VAL A 113 -6.20 2.10 7.33
CA VAL A 113 -6.46 3.53 7.12
C VAL A 113 -7.48 3.67 6.00
N LEU A 114 -8.74 3.43 6.31
CA LEU A 114 -9.79 3.10 5.34
C LEU A 114 -10.43 4.29 4.62
N ILE A 115 -10.20 5.50 5.07
CA ILE A 115 -10.76 6.70 4.46
C ILE A 115 -9.85 7.29 3.39
N LEU A 116 -10.40 7.53 2.22
CA LEU A 116 -9.72 8.17 1.10
C LEU A 116 -9.87 9.70 1.20
N LEU A 117 -8.84 10.35 1.73
CA LEU A 117 -8.78 11.80 1.90
C LEU A 117 -8.02 12.46 0.74
N ALA A 118 -8.15 13.80 0.64
CA ALA A 118 -7.44 14.62 -0.35
C ALA A 118 -7.82 14.29 -1.82
N THR A 119 -9.10 13.98 -2.06
CA THR A 119 -9.60 13.65 -3.39
C THR A 119 -9.97 14.86 -4.22
N SER A 120 -10.39 15.95 -3.60
CA SER A 120 -11.06 17.07 -4.27
C SER A 120 -10.51 18.42 -3.81
N ARG A 121 -10.68 19.45 -4.63
CA ARG A 121 -10.46 20.85 -4.29
C ARG A 121 -11.77 21.62 -4.31
N GLN A 122 -11.86 22.68 -3.51
CA GLN A 122 -12.97 23.60 -3.57
C GLN A 122 -12.67 24.72 -4.57
N GLU A 123 -13.58 24.96 -5.48
CA GLU A 123 -13.53 26.06 -6.44
C GLU A 123 -14.00 27.38 -5.82
N ALA A 124 -13.70 28.51 -6.46
CA ALA A 124 -14.15 29.82 -5.99
C ALA A 124 -15.68 29.96 -5.92
N SER A 125 -16.43 29.18 -6.70
CA SER A 125 -17.90 29.09 -6.65
C SER A 125 -18.42 28.38 -5.38
N GLY A 126 -17.54 27.73 -4.61
CA GLY A 126 -17.91 26.85 -3.51
C GLY A 126 -18.16 25.40 -3.91
N ASP A 127 -18.16 25.09 -5.20
CA ASP A 127 -18.27 23.72 -5.70
C ASP A 127 -16.98 22.94 -5.48
N TRP A 128 -17.06 21.62 -5.57
CA TRP A 128 -15.92 20.74 -5.45
C TRP A 128 -15.57 20.04 -6.75
N THR A 129 -14.32 20.06 -7.14
CA THR A 129 -13.79 19.35 -8.29
C THR A 129 -12.92 18.18 -7.80
N LEU A 130 -13.19 16.97 -8.32
CA LEU A 130 -12.33 15.81 -8.10
C LEU A 130 -11.00 16.04 -8.84
N VAL A 131 -9.90 16.04 -8.10
CA VAL A 131 -8.56 16.26 -8.66
C VAL A 131 -7.68 15.00 -8.59
N THR A 132 -7.95 14.08 -7.66
CA THR A 132 -7.29 12.79 -7.62
C THR A 132 -7.99 11.83 -8.58
N ARG A 133 -7.59 11.87 -9.85
CA ARG A 133 -8.20 11.09 -10.94
C ARG A 133 -7.35 9.88 -11.32
N GLY A 134 -7.49 9.36 -12.54
CA GLY A 134 -6.70 8.25 -13.05
C GLY A 134 -6.97 6.94 -12.30
N VAL A 135 -5.91 6.25 -11.87
CA VAL A 135 -6.03 4.95 -11.18
C VAL A 135 -6.81 5.05 -9.87
N CYS A 136 -6.68 6.16 -9.13
CA CYS A 136 -7.41 6.37 -7.88
C CYS A 136 -8.92 6.53 -8.13
N GLU A 137 -9.32 7.32 -9.11
CA GLU A 137 -10.73 7.49 -9.48
C GLU A 137 -11.34 6.18 -9.97
N ASP A 138 -10.64 5.43 -10.83
CA ASP A 138 -11.09 4.12 -11.32
C ASP A 138 -11.32 3.15 -10.15
N PHE A 139 -10.36 3.09 -9.21
CA PHE A 139 -10.52 2.30 -7.99
C PHE A 139 -11.76 2.72 -7.18
N MET A 140 -11.94 4.01 -6.92
CA MET A 140 -13.08 4.52 -6.14
C MET A 140 -14.43 4.25 -6.82
N LEU A 141 -14.50 4.40 -8.15
CA LEU A 141 -15.70 4.12 -8.93
C LEU A 141 -16.07 2.63 -8.90
N ARG A 142 -15.07 1.76 -9.01
CA ARG A 142 -15.28 0.30 -8.90
C ARG A 142 -15.70 -0.10 -7.49
N ALA A 143 -15.06 0.42 -6.47
CA ALA A 143 -15.44 0.18 -5.07
C ALA A 143 -16.89 0.62 -4.80
N GLY A 144 -17.32 1.73 -5.37
CA GLY A 144 -18.69 2.23 -5.26
C GLY A 144 -19.75 1.27 -5.81
N LYS A 145 -19.40 0.44 -6.80
CA LYS A 145 -20.32 -0.56 -7.37
C LYS A 145 -20.69 -1.67 -6.40
N TYR A 146 -19.84 -1.96 -5.42
CA TYR A 146 -20.15 -2.93 -4.35
C TYR A 146 -21.18 -2.41 -3.34
N GLY A 147 -21.55 -1.13 -3.44
CA GLY A 147 -22.59 -0.52 -2.62
C GLY A 147 -22.11 0.02 -1.27
N LYS A 148 -23.03 0.63 -0.54
CA LYS A 148 -22.73 1.41 0.68
C LYS A 148 -22.14 0.58 1.81
N THR A 149 -22.33 -0.72 1.83
CA THR A 149 -21.75 -1.61 2.84
C THR A 149 -20.23 -1.69 2.71
N PHE A 150 -19.72 -1.68 1.49
CA PHE A 150 -18.30 -1.85 1.22
C PHE A 150 -17.58 -0.56 0.82
N CYS A 151 -18.32 0.41 0.27
CA CYS A 151 -17.79 1.72 -0.07
C CYS A 151 -18.79 2.79 0.36
N HIS A 152 -18.61 3.30 1.55
CA HIS A 152 -19.51 4.29 2.13
C HIS A 152 -19.03 5.72 1.88
N PRO A 153 -19.83 6.60 1.27
CA PRO A 153 -19.51 8.02 1.24
C PRO A 153 -19.48 8.53 2.68
N SER A 154 -18.38 9.13 3.10
CA SER A 154 -18.21 9.60 4.48
C SER A 154 -19.26 10.62 4.85
N ALA A 155 -19.68 10.63 6.12
CA ALA A 155 -20.65 11.59 6.65
C ALA A 155 -20.18 13.05 6.55
N ASN A 156 -18.91 13.29 6.30
CA ASN A 156 -18.33 14.61 6.07
C ASN A 156 -18.36 15.04 4.60
N THR A 157 -18.94 14.25 3.71
CA THR A 157 -19.16 14.69 2.35
C THR A 157 -20.23 15.74 2.34
N CYS A 158 -19.83 16.98 2.05
CA CYS A 158 -20.77 18.07 1.80
C CYS A 158 -21.68 17.65 0.62
N PRO A 159 -23.00 18.00 0.66
CA PRO A 159 -23.97 17.56 -0.35
C PRO A 159 -23.64 17.94 -1.80
N LYS A 160 -22.64 18.76 -2.03
CA LYS A 160 -22.19 19.21 -3.35
C LYS A 160 -20.82 18.68 -3.77
N ALA A 161 -20.42 17.47 -3.27
CA ALA A 161 -19.40 16.70 -3.96
C ALA A 161 -17.97 16.66 -3.42
N ARG A 162 -17.76 16.85 -2.14
CA ARG A 162 -16.51 16.38 -1.55
C ARG A 162 -16.59 14.86 -1.37
N TRP A 163 -15.87 14.12 -2.19
CA TRP A 163 -15.95 12.66 -2.15
C TRP A 163 -14.80 12.07 -1.33
N HIS A 164 -15.09 11.61 -0.12
CA HIS A 164 -14.15 10.93 0.76
C HIS A 164 -14.71 9.57 1.15
N PRO A 165 -14.67 8.59 0.25
CA PRO A 165 -15.22 7.28 0.58
C PRO A 165 -14.38 6.58 1.64
N THR A 166 -15.08 5.86 2.51
CA THR A 166 -14.46 4.84 3.37
C THR A 166 -14.72 3.50 2.74
N VAL A 167 -13.68 2.72 2.52
CA VAL A 167 -13.75 1.43 1.82
C VAL A 167 -13.46 0.31 2.81
N ASP A 168 -14.25 -0.75 2.75
CA ASP A 168 -13.99 -1.96 3.53
C ASP A 168 -12.65 -2.57 3.09
N PRO A 169 -11.77 -2.98 4.02
CA PRO A 169 -10.44 -3.44 3.68
C PRO A 169 -10.43 -4.72 2.83
N GLU A 170 -11.37 -5.63 3.06
CA GLU A 170 -11.43 -6.87 2.27
C GLU A 170 -11.94 -6.60 0.85
N CYS A 171 -12.95 -5.73 0.70
CA CYS A 171 -13.38 -5.25 -0.60
C CYS A 171 -12.22 -4.58 -1.35
N ALA A 172 -11.43 -3.75 -0.66
CA ALA A 172 -10.30 -3.08 -1.28
C ALA A 172 -9.21 -4.06 -1.75
N LYS A 173 -8.91 -5.10 -0.98
CA LYS A 173 -7.94 -6.14 -1.36
C LYS A 173 -8.39 -6.86 -2.63
N VAL A 174 -9.61 -7.40 -2.65
CA VAL A 174 -10.17 -8.10 -3.81
C VAL A 174 -10.15 -7.21 -5.05
N LEU A 175 -10.61 -5.96 -4.93
CA LEU A 175 -10.64 -5.04 -6.06
C LEU A 175 -9.25 -4.71 -6.60
N MET A 176 -8.26 -4.54 -5.71
CA MET A 176 -6.88 -4.33 -6.13
C MET A 176 -6.31 -5.55 -6.85
N ASP A 177 -6.60 -6.77 -6.36
CA ASP A 177 -6.17 -8.01 -7.00
C ASP A 177 -6.79 -8.15 -8.40
N GLU A 178 -8.09 -7.84 -8.56
CA GLU A 178 -8.78 -7.82 -9.85
C GLU A 178 -8.14 -6.83 -10.83
N MET A 179 -7.89 -5.59 -10.40
CA MET A 179 -7.29 -4.55 -11.25
C MET A 179 -5.84 -4.90 -11.67
N ILE A 180 -5.08 -5.54 -10.79
CA ILE A 180 -3.73 -6.05 -11.11
C ILE A 180 -3.81 -7.18 -12.13
N ALA A 181 -4.74 -8.12 -11.96
CA ALA A 181 -4.94 -9.24 -12.89
C ALA A 181 -5.38 -8.74 -14.28
N GLU A 182 -6.34 -7.80 -14.34
CA GLU A 182 -6.77 -7.17 -15.58
C GLU A 182 -5.62 -6.46 -16.31
N SER A 183 -4.70 -5.86 -15.55
CA SER A 183 -3.53 -5.16 -16.07
C SER A 183 -2.39 -6.13 -16.48
N LYS A 184 -2.52 -7.43 -16.22
CA LYS A 184 -1.52 -8.46 -16.50
C LYS A 184 -0.17 -8.19 -15.82
N VAL A 185 -0.19 -7.61 -14.65
CA VAL A 185 0.99 -7.44 -13.80
C VAL A 185 1.31 -8.77 -13.13
N GLU A 186 2.56 -9.19 -13.15
CA GLU A 186 3.00 -10.33 -12.36
C GLU A 186 3.21 -9.92 -10.91
N MET A 187 2.52 -10.60 -9.98
CA MET A 187 2.48 -10.23 -8.58
C MET A 187 3.15 -11.31 -7.71
N PHE A 188 4.09 -10.88 -6.88
CA PHE A 188 4.85 -11.73 -5.97
C PHE A 188 4.59 -11.31 -4.52
N PHE A 189 3.65 -11.98 -3.86
CA PHE A 189 3.40 -11.83 -2.44
C PHE A 189 4.43 -12.56 -1.57
N HIS A 190 4.44 -12.27 -0.27
CA HIS A 190 5.36 -12.86 0.71
C HIS A 190 6.84 -12.72 0.29
N SER A 191 7.13 -11.66 -0.46
CA SER A 191 8.43 -11.37 -1.04
C SER A 191 8.89 -9.99 -0.60
N TRP A 192 9.95 -9.92 0.19
CA TRP A 192 10.46 -8.68 0.73
C TRP A 192 11.62 -8.16 -0.10
N GLY A 193 11.46 -7.03 -0.79
CA GLY A 193 12.57 -6.34 -1.47
C GLY A 193 13.59 -5.87 -0.44
N VAL A 194 14.82 -6.39 -0.53
CA VAL A 194 15.85 -6.20 0.50
C VAL A 194 17.12 -5.55 0.00
N ASP A 195 17.33 -5.54 -1.34
CA ASP A 195 18.51 -4.95 -1.94
C ASP A 195 18.26 -4.53 -3.39
N VAL A 196 19.21 -3.86 -4.00
CA VAL A 196 19.17 -3.47 -5.42
C VAL A 196 20.32 -4.13 -6.19
N ILE A 197 20.10 -4.34 -7.48
CA ILE A 197 21.13 -4.71 -8.44
C ILE A 197 21.54 -3.44 -9.15
N GLN A 198 22.83 -3.08 -9.09
CA GLN A 198 23.30 -1.76 -9.50
C GLN A 198 24.62 -1.84 -10.24
N ASP A 199 24.76 -1.07 -11.31
CA ASP A 199 26.00 -0.82 -12.01
C ASP A 199 26.27 0.69 -12.00
N GLY A 200 27.32 1.11 -11.28
CA GLY A 200 27.59 2.50 -11.02
C GLY A 200 26.40 3.19 -10.30
N LYS A 201 25.76 4.15 -10.96
CA LYS A 201 24.57 4.86 -10.45
C LYS A 201 23.25 4.26 -10.91
N ALA A 202 23.30 3.37 -11.89
CA ALA A 202 22.10 2.82 -12.53
C ALA A 202 21.62 1.55 -11.82
N VAL A 203 20.39 1.57 -11.35
CA VAL A 203 19.71 0.38 -10.81
C VAL A 203 19.18 -0.44 -11.99
N SER A 204 19.47 -1.74 -11.99
CA SER A 204 19.09 -2.70 -13.04
C SER A 204 18.23 -3.85 -12.53
N GLY A 205 17.75 -3.77 -11.29
CA GLY A 205 16.90 -4.78 -10.70
C GLY A 205 16.87 -4.71 -9.18
N VAL A 206 16.21 -5.69 -8.59
CA VAL A 206 16.05 -5.81 -7.14
C VAL A 206 16.35 -7.21 -6.65
N VAL A 207 16.78 -7.31 -5.42
CA VAL A 207 16.90 -8.57 -4.69
C VAL A 207 15.77 -8.66 -3.68
N PHE A 208 15.10 -9.77 -3.63
CA PHE A 208 14.06 -10.04 -2.64
C PHE A 208 14.34 -11.30 -1.83
N GLU A 209 13.80 -11.32 -0.63
CA GLU A 209 13.83 -12.46 0.29
C GLU A 209 12.44 -13.08 0.36
N SER A 210 12.37 -14.40 0.29
CA SER A 210 11.13 -15.18 0.43
C SER A 210 11.41 -16.51 1.12
N LYS A 211 10.39 -17.34 1.31
CA LYS A 211 10.59 -18.70 1.82
C LYS A 211 11.35 -19.60 0.84
N GLU A 212 11.43 -19.21 -0.43
CA GLU A 212 12.25 -19.90 -1.42
C GLU A 212 13.72 -19.43 -1.41
N GLY A 213 14.10 -18.58 -0.47
CA GLY A 213 15.41 -17.98 -0.35
C GLY A 213 15.54 -16.62 -1.06
N ARG A 214 16.77 -16.17 -1.17
CA ARG A 214 17.15 -14.88 -1.75
C ARG A 214 17.29 -15.00 -3.27
N LYS A 215 16.57 -14.14 -4.02
CA LYS A 215 16.50 -14.19 -5.48
C LYS A 215 16.52 -12.80 -6.10
N ALA A 216 16.79 -12.72 -7.39
CA ALA A 216 16.89 -11.48 -8.14
C ALA A 216 15.76 -11.32 -9.16
N ILE A 217 15.29 -10.08 -9.34
CA ILE A 217 14.47 -9.66 -10.48
C ILE A 217 15.25 -8.60 -11.25
N LEU A 218 15.53 -8.87 -12.52
CA LEU A 218 16.15 -7.90 -13.42
C LEU A 218 15.09 -7.01 -14.05
N ALA A 219 15.35 -5.71 -14.13
CA ALA A 219 14.43 -4.74 -14.70
C ALA A 219 15.16 -3.55 -15.32
N LYS A 220 14.57 -2.93 -16.35
CA LYS A 220 15.09 -1.71 -16.97
C LYS A 220 14.88 -0.50 -16.04
N GLN A 221 13.77 -0.49 -15.30
CA GLN A 221 13.40 0.56 -14.36
C GLN A 221 12.88 -0.04 -13.06
N VAL A 222 13.13 0.64 -11.97
CA VAL A 222 12.70 0.25 -10.62
C VAL A 222 11.86 1.37 -10.00
N VAL A 223 10.75 1.01 -9.35
CA VAL A 223 9.94 1.97 -8.58
C VAL A 223 9.92 1.57 -7.12
N ASP A 224 10.54 2.39 -6.27
CA ASP A 224 10.52 2.24 -4.81
C ASP A 224 9.21 2.78 -4.24
N CYS A 225 8.31 1.87 -3.91
CA CYS A 225 7.05 2.11 -3.24
C CYS A 225 7.00 1.47 -1.83
N THR A 226 8.16 1.18 -1.25
CA THR A 226 8.27 0.56 0.08
C THR A 226 7.70 1.45 1.19
N GLY A 227 7.57 2.74 0.90
CA GLY A 227 7.09 3.77 1.80
C GLY A 227 8.16 4.30 2.76
N ASP A 228 9.27 3.62 2.88
CA ASP A 228 10.41 4.00 3.73
C ASP A 228 11.69 4.24 2.90
N ALA A 229 11.58 4.34 1.56
CA ALA A 229 12.68 4.49 0.62
C ALA A 229 13.79 3.42 0.84
N ASP A 230 13.37 2.17 1.00
CA ASP A 230 14.29 1.08 1.34
C ASP A 230 15.25 0.78 0.19
N LEU A 231 14.76 0.79 -1.06
CA LEU A 231 15.61 0.56 -2.23
C LEU A 231 16.54 1.74 -2.51
N LEU A 232 16.06 2.97 -2.33
CA LEU A 232 16.92 4.16 -2.42
C LEU A 232 18.06 4.09 -1.40
N PHE A 233 17.74 3.71 -0.16
CA PHE A 233 18.75 3.52 0.88
C PHE A 233 19.80 2.47 0.48
N LYS A 234 19.36 1.35 -0.11
CA LYS A 234 20.25 0.30 -0.58
C LYS A 234 21.09 0.72 -1.78
N ALA A 235 20.55 1.56 -2.65
CA ALA A 235 21.27 2.15 -3.78
C ALA A 235 22.30 3.23 -3.36
N GLY A 236 22.40 3.55 -2.08
CA GLY A 236 23.27 4.62 -1.59
C GLY A 236 22.77 6.03 -1.90
N GLY A 237 21.48 6.18 -2.23
CA GLY A 237 20.89 7.48 -2.51
C GLY A 237 20.65 8.30 -1.25
N GLU A 238 20.59 9.62 -1.43
CA GLU A 238 20.45 10.56 -0.33
C GLU A 238 18.99 10.67 0.16
N TYR A 239 18.83 10.79 1.46
CA TYR A 239 17.52 10.94 2.10
C TYR A 239 17.66 11.73 3.40
N ARG A 240 16.55 12.30 3.84
CA ARG A 240 16.41 12.88 5.16
C ARG A 240 15.61 11.94 6.05
N GLN A 241 16.16 11.57 7.21
CA GLN A 241 15.42 10.76 8.19
C GLN A 241 14.57 11.67 9.06
N VAL A 242 13.32 11.26 9.28
CA VAL A 242 12.37 11.96 10.14
C VAL A 242 11.76 10.99 11.16
N THR A 243 11.35 11.53 12.30
CA THR A 243 10.57 10.80 13.29
C THR A 243 9.14 11.30 13.23
N ALA A 244 8.21 10.39 12.98
CA ALA A 244 6.79 10.68 12.92
C ALA A 244 6.04 9.81 13.94
N PRO A 245 4.87 10.24 14.42
CA PRO A 245 4.05 9.42 15.30
C PRO A 245 3.66 8.10 14.65
N ILE A 246 3.71 7.04 15.44
CA ILE A 246 3.41 5.65 15.06
C ILE A 246 2.19 5.18 15.85
N SER A 247 1.24 4.51 15.19
CA SER A 247 0.09 3.89 15.86
C SER A 247 -0.48 2.74 15.06
N THR A 248 -1.20 1.86 15.74
CA THR A 248 -1.99 0.79 15.11
C THR A 248 -3.45 1.22 14.98
N VAL A 249 -4.13 0.77 13.96
CA VAL A 249 -5.56 0.93 13.81
C VAL A 249 -6.27 -0.36 14.23
N PHE A 250 -7.43 -0.21 14.83
CA PHE A 250 -8.29 -1.29 15.30
C PHE A 250 -9.70 -1.14 14.76
N ARG A 251 -10.38 -2.24 14.58
CA ARG A 251 -11.82 -2.32 14.31
C ARG A 251 -12.54 -2.93 15.48
N TRP A 252 -13.64 -2.33 15.87
CA TRP A 252 -14.52 -2.83 16.92
C TRP A 252 -15.87 -3.15 16.33
N ALA A 253 -16.47 -4.24 16.77
CA ALA A 253 -17.80 -4.69 16.34
C ALA A 253 -18.82 -4.61 17.48
N ASN A 254 -20.08 -4.79 17.12
CA ASN A 254 -21.25 -4.58 17.99
C ASN A 254 -21.37 -3.14 18.51
N MET A 255 -21.02 -2.14 17.67
CA MET A 255 -21.04 -0.73 18.07
C MET A 255 -22.36 -0.02 17.74
N ASP A 256 -23.09 -0.45 16.70
CA ASP A 256 -24.33 0.20 16.27
C ASP A 256 -25.59 -0.39 16.92
N THR A 257 -25.55 -1.67 17.28
CA THR A 257 -26.66 -2.33 17.97
C THR A 257 -26.75 -1.95 19.44
N ILE A 258 -25.74 -1.25 19.97
CA ILE A 258 -25.61 -0.88 21.36
C ILE A 258 -25.34 0.60 21.41
N LEU A 259 -26.40 1.41 21.38
CA LEU A 259 -26.30 2.82 21.65
C LEU A 259 -25.98 3.02 23.14
N PRO A 260 -25.01 3.85 23.50
CA PRO A 260 -24.84 4.23 24.89
C PRO A 260 -26.15 4.84 25.39
N PRO A 261 -26.54 4.64 26.64
CA PRO A 261 -27.70 5.27 27.21
C PRO A 261 -27.72 6.78 26.94
N ALA A 262 -28.91 7.36 26.75
CA ALA A 262 -29.06 8.78 26.46
C ALA A 262 -28.28 9.62 27.48
N GLY A 263 -27.38 10.47 27.00
CA GLY A 263 -26.54 11.33 27.84
C GLY A 263 -25.15 10.75 28.17
N VAL A 264 -24.85 9.48 27.87
CA VAL A 264 -23.54 8.93 28.01
C VAL A 264 -22.71 9.25 26.74
N LYS A 265 -21.70 10.10 26.88
CA LYS A 265 -20.74 10.33 25.79
C LYS A 265 -19.85 9.10 25.66
N PRO A 266 -19.68 8.56 24.43
CA PRO A 266 -18.70 7.50 24.21
C PRO A 266 -17.32 7.95 24.69
N THR A 267 -16.68 7.15 25.50
CA THR A 267 -15.38 7.48 26.12
C THR A 267 -14.25 7.55 25.07
N PHE A 268 -14.52 7.13 23.83
CA PHE A 268 -13.54 7.10 22.75
C PHE A 268 -14.17 7.58 21.45
N PRO A 269 -13.50 8.46 20.70
CA PRO A 269 -13.95 8.86 19.38
C PRO A 269 -13.82 7.64 18.45
N THR A 270 -14.95 7.05 18.11
CA THR A 270 -15.01 6.08 17.01
C THR A 270 -15.10 6.88 15.72
N ARG A 271 -14.16 6.69 14.82
CA ARG A 271 -14.18 7.33 13.51
C ARG A 271 -14.98 6.47 12.54
N GLY A 272 -15.84 7.13 11.81
CA GLY A 272 -16.38 6.65 10.55
C GLY A 272 -17.44 5.58 10.64
N ASN A 273 -18.45 5.74 9.83
CA ASN A 273 -19.34 4.68 9.40
C ASN A 273 -18.69 4.05 8.17
N GLU A 274 -18.20 2.84 8.29
CA GLU A 274 -17.51 2.10 7.22
C GLU A 274 -18.50 1.44 6.24
N GLY A 275 -19.76 1.79 6.30
CA GLY A 275 -20.81 1.09 5.57
C GLY A 275 -21.21 -0.23 6.23
N ASN A 276 -20.45 -0.70 7.19
CA ASN A 276 -20.78 -1.84 8.03
C ASN A 276 -21.39 -1.32 9.34
N PRO A 277 -22.72 -1.43 9.54
CA PRO A 277 -23.42 -0.67 10.55
C PRO A 277 -23.03 -1.02 11.98
N ASP A 278 -22.52 -2.20 12.23
CA ASP A 278 -22.13 -2.69 13.55
C ASP A 278 -20.64 -2.57 13.86
N ALA A 279 -19.85 -2.02 12.94
CA ALA A 279 -18.40 -1.88 13.07
C ALA A 279 -17.95 -0.42 13.11
N ARG A 280 -16.93 -0.14 13.89
CA ARG A 280 -16.22 1.15 13.97
C ARG A 280 -14.73 0.90 13.92
N TRP A 281 -13.98 1.87 13.41
CA TRP A 281 -12.53 1.82 13.41
C TRP A 281 -11.91 3.06 14.05
N GLY A 282 -10.71 2.91 14.56
CA GLY A 282 -9.96 4.02 15.15
C GLY A 282 -8.54 3.65 15.48
N GLY A 283 -7.68 4.67 15.56
CA GLY A 283 -6.27 4.48 15.91
C GLY A 283 -6.07 4.31 17.42
N GLY A 284 -5.02 3.60 17.78
CA GLY A 284 -4.43 3.66 19.11
C GLY A 284 -3.77 5.02 19.39
N THR A 285 -3.25 5.20 20.58
CA THR A 285 -2.53 6.42 20.96
C THR A 285 -1.28 6.58 20.08
N MET A 286 -1.05 7.79 19.63
CA MET A 286 0.16 8.12 18.89
C MET A 286 1.38 7.97 19.78
N MET A 287 2.30 7.09 19.41
CA MET A 287 3.54 6.83 20.14
C MET A 287 4.75 7.37 19.38
N THR A 288 5.72 7.89 20.09
CA THR A 288 7.00 8.29 19.51
C THR A 288 7.93 7.09 19.41
N GLY A 289 8.58 6.95 18.26
CA GLY A 289 9.56 5.90 18.00
C GLY A 289 10.23 6.10 16.64
N ASN A 290 11.35 5.42 16.46
CA ASN A 290 12.03 5.38 15.17
C ASN A 290 11.36 4.32 14.28
N GLY A 291 10.71 4.74 13.21
CA GLY A 291 10.01 3.86 12.25
C GLY A 291 10.92 2.87 11.51
N LEU A 292 12.24 2.99 11.65
CA LEU A 292 13.25 2.10 11.07
C LEU A 292 13.89 1.16 12.10
N ALA A 293 13.60 1.35 13.38
CA ALA A 293 14.22 0.57 14.45
C ALA A 293 13.34 -0.60 14.89
N VAL A 294 13.77 -1.82 14.61
CA VAL A 294 13.02 -3.05 14.92
C VAL A 294 12.57 -3.11 16.39
N ARG A 295 13.43 -2.68 17.31
CA ARG A 295 13.10 -2.67 18.75
C ARG A 295 11.97 -1.70 19.10
N ASP A 296 11.97 -0.51 18.48
CA ASP A 296 10.88 0.47 18.66
C ASP A 296 9.56 -0.04 18.05
N LEU A 297 9.62 -0.56 16.82
CA LEU A 297 8.44 -1.13 16.16
C LEU A 297 7.83 -2.25 17.01
N SER A 298 8.64 -3.20 17.47
CA SER A 298 8.19 -4.33 18.31
C SER A 298 7.57 -3.84 19.63
N ARG A 299 8.22 -2.89 20.30
CA ARG A 299 7.73 -2.30 21.55
C ARG A 299 6.37 -1.61 21.35
N ILE A 300 6.23 -0.83 20.26
CA ILE A 300 4.99 -0.11 19.96
C ILE A 300 3.87 -1.08 19.62
N GLU A 301 4.12 -2.11 18.80
CA GLU A 301 3.15 -3.16 18.50
C GLU A 301 2.56 -3.80 19.75
N VAL A 302 3.40 -4.21 20.69
CA VAL A 302 2.98 -4.83 21.95
C VAL A 302 2.18 -3.86 22.81
N ALA A 303 2.66 -2.61 22.95
CA ALA A 303 1.99 -1.58 23.74
C ALA A 303 0.62 -1.22 23.19
N GLN A 304 0.50 -1.09 21.86
CA GLN A 304 -0.77 -0.77 21.19
C GLN A 304 -1.82 -1.89 21.36
N ARG A 305 -1.41 -3.16 21.27
CA ARG A 305 -2.34 -4.28 21.53
C ARG A 305 -2.85 -4.29 22.95
N ARG A 306 -1.99 -4.03 23.94
CA ARG A 306 -2.38 -3.92 25.34
C ARG A 306 -3.34 -2.75 25.57
N GLU A 307 -3.01 -1.57 25.04
CA GLU A 307 -3.86 -0.38 25.12
C GLU A 307 -5.25 -0.64 24.52
N ASN A 308 -5.31 -1.27 23.36
CA ASN A 308 -6.59 -1.61 22.73
C ASN A 308 -7.40 -2.58 23.59
N TRP A 309 -6.76 -3.59 24.17
CA TRP A 309 -7.44 -4.53 25.06
C TRP A 309 -8.05 -3.82 26.28
N GLU A 310 -7.27 -2.97 26.94
CA GLU A 310 -7.76 -2.16 28.06
C GLU A 310 -8.91 -1.23 27.65
N ARG A 311 -8.83 -0.65 26.46
CA ARG A 311 -9.89 0.17 25.87
C ARG A 311 -11.18 -0.63 25.68
N VAL A 312 -11.10 -1.82 25.13
CA VAL A 312 -12.27 -2.70 24.95
C VAL A 312 -12.87 -3.07 26.29
N LEU A 313 -12.08 -3.41 27.30
CA LEU A 313 -12.60 -3.70 28.64
C LEU A 313 -13.35 -2.50 29.25
N LYS A 314 -12.81 -1.29 29.09
CA LYS A 314 -13.51 -0.04 29.51
C LYS A 314 -14.79 0.17 28.74
N MET A 315 -14.79 -0.06 27.42
CA MET A 315 -16.02 0.04 26.60
C MET A 315 -17.08 -0.95 27.09
N ARG A 316 -16.70 -2.20 27.37
CA ARG A 316 -17.62 -3.24 27.86
C ARG A 316 -18.16 -2.98 29.27
N ALA A 317 -17.47 -2.18 30.08
CA ALA A 317 -17.95 -1.75 31.39
C ALA A 317 -18.99 -0.60 31.27
N THR A 318 -19.21 -0.06 30.07
CA THR A 318 -20.22 0.98 29.82
C THR A 318 -21.58 0.30 29.59
N PRO A 319 -22.64 0.68 30.32
CA PRO A 319 -23.96 0.12 30.11
C PRO A 319 -24.44 0.25 28.68
N GLY A 320 -24.87 -0.86 28.08
CA GLY A 320 -25.27 -0.96 26.68
C GLY A 320 -24.15 -1.30 25.72
N TRP A 321 -22.89 -1.43 26.20
CA TRP A 321 -21.73 -1.79 25.37
C TRP A 321 -21.03 -3.09 25.82
N GLU A 322 -21.72 -3.92 26.59
CA GLU A 322 -21.20 -5.15 27.18
C GLU A 322 -20.73 -6.17 26.12
N LYS A 323 -21.23 -6.07 24.90
CA LYS A 323 -20.94 -6.98 23.77
C LYS A 323 -19.87 -6.48 22.80
N VAL A 324 -19.30 -5.29 23.02
CA VAL A 324 -18.25 -4.75 22.14
C VAL A 324 -17.02 -5.63 22.18
N TYR A 325 -16.40 -5.85 21.03
CA TYR A 325 -15.13 -6.58 20.93
C TYR A 325 -14.29 -6.05 19.77
N THR A 326 -12.99 -6.32 19.78
CA THR A 326 -12.10 -6.05 18.64
C THR A 326 -12.31 -7.12 17.58
N SER A 327 -12.85 -6.74 16.43
CA SER A 327 -12.98 -7.64 15.28
C SER A 327 -11.65 -7.83 14.55
N ASN A 328 -10.89 -6.76 14.42
CA ASN A 328 -9.59 -6.77 13.71
C ASN A 328 -8.60 -5.81 14.35
N SER A 329 -7.33 -6.18 14.27
CA SER A 329 -6.18 -5.28 14.45
C SER A 329 -5.45 -5.15 13.12
N ALA A 330 -4.91 -3.98 12.81
CA ALA A 330 -4.07 -3.81 11.63
C ALA A 330 -2.90 -4.80 11.69
N SER A 331 -2.64 -5.48 10.58
CA SER A 331 -1.50 -6.37 10.42
C SER A 331 -0.20 -5.62 10.09
N GLN A 332 -0.33 -4.34 9.72
CA GLN A 332 0.78 -3.43 9.46
C GLN A 332 0.73 -2.24 10.40
N LEU A 333 1.81 -2.04 11.15
CA LEU A 333 1.97 -0.87 12.02
C LEU A 333 1.98 0.43 11.20
N GLY A 334 1.23 1.40 11.63
CA GLY A 334 1.08 2.70 10.98
C GLY A 334 2.28 3.62 11.23
N VAL A 335 3.40 3.34 10.59
CA VAL A 335 4.55 4.25 10.50
C VAL A 335 4.21 5.34 9.49
N ARG A 336 4.03 6.57 9.97
CA ARG A 336 3.61 7.68 9.10
C ARG A 336 4.69 8.08 8.13
N GLN A 337 5.92 8.23 8.61
CA GLN A 337 7.12 8.52 7.82
C GLN A 337 8.38 8.09 8.56
N SER A 338 9.44 7.89 7.78
CA SER A 338 10.76 7.50 8.28
C SER A 338 11.88 8.14 7.46
N ARG A 339 12.07 7.73 6.19
CA ARG A 339 12.97 8.38 5.24
C ARG A 339 12.16 9.20 4.23
N LEU A 340 12.62 10.39 3.95
CA LEU A 340 12.14 11.26 2.87
C LEU A 340 13.25 11.41 1.85
N VAL A 341 12.93 11.17 0.60
CA VAL A 341 13.88 11.20 -0.52
C VAL A 341 14.49 12.59 -0.67
N ASP A 342 15.79 12.70 -0.81
CA ASP A 342 16.42 13.89 -1.36
C ASP A 342 16.30 13.83 -2.89
N ALA A 343 15.20 14.38 -3.39
CA ALA A 343 14.82 14.39 -4.78
C ALA A 343 15.37 15.63 -5.50
N GLU A 344 15.29 15.63 -6.84
CA GLU A 344 15.65 16.78 -7.67
C GLU A 344 14.90 18.05 -7.26
N TYR A 345 13.74 17.89 -6.64
CA TYR A 345 12.99 18.97 -6.02
C TYR A 345 12.32 18.50 -4.74
N VAL A 346 12.44 19.29 -3.67
CA VAL A 346 11.80 19.00 -2.37
C VAL A 346 10.65 19.98 -2.19
N ILE A 347 9.41 19.50 -2.25
CA ILE A 347 8.20 20.33 -2.14
C ILE A 347 8.04 20.78 -0.68
N GLY A 348 7.92 22.10 -0.46
CA GLY A 348 7.75 22.71 0.86
C GLY A 348 6.37 23.34 1.07
N ARG A 349 6.11 23.81 2.30
CA ARG A 349 4.84 24.51 2.63
C ARG A 349 4.70 25.84 1.90
N LYS A 350 5.79 26.50 1.60
CA LYS A 350 5.77 27.80 0.92
C LYS A 350 5.15 27.68 -0.48
N GLU A 351 5.53 26.64 -1.21
CA GLU A 351 4.99 26.37 -2.54
C GLU A 351 3.50 26.05 -2.47
N ILE A 352 3.08 25.23 -1.52
CA ILE A 352 1.67 24.87 -1.32
C ILE A 352 0.85 26.11 -0.92
N ALA A 353 1.35 26.91 0.05
CA ALA A 353 0.67 28.11 0.50
C ALA A 353 0.58 29.19 -0.57
N ALA A 354 1.56 29.25 -1.49
CA ALA A 354 1.55 30.15 -2.62
C ALA A 354 0.66 29.69 -3.77
N GLY A 355 0.10 28.47 -3.70
CA GLY A 355 -0.71 27.88 -4.78
C GLY A 355 0.10 27.68 -6.07
N LEU A 356 1.42 27.40 -5.94
CA LEU A 356 2.29 27.25 -7.10
C LEU A 356 1.90 26.01 -7.90
N ASP A 357 1.76 26.22 -9.19
CA ASP A 357 1.78 25.14 -10.17
C ASP A 357 3.21 24.95 -10.67
N PHE A 358 3.60 23.70 -10.88
CA PHE A 358 4.94 23.39 -11.38
C PHE A 358 4.89 23.16 -12.88
N ALA A 359 5.92 23.61 -13.60
CA ALA A 359 6.05 23.35 -15.04
C ALA A 359 6.11 21.85 -15.36
N ASP A 360 6.39 21.01 -14.37
CA ASP A 360 6.48 19.56 -14.43
C ASP A 360 5.46 18.86 -13.49
N THR A 361 4.27 19.45 -13.32
CA THR A 361 3.18 18.85 -12.52
C THR A 361 2.77 17.50 -13.10
N VAL A 362 2.74 16.45 -12.26
CA VAL A 362 2.35 15.08 -12.63
C VAL A 362 1.03 14.63 -12.03
N GLY A 363 0.41 15.48 -11.24
CA GLY A 363 -0.91 15.23 -10.67
C GLY A 363 -1.22 16.21 -9.56
N TRP A 364 -2.46 16.21 -9.12
CA TRP A 364 -2.97 17.07 -8.07
C TRP A 364 -3.54 16.25 -6.92
N CYS A 365 -3.37 16.74 -5.73
CA CYS A 365 -3.98 16.20 -4.52
C CYS A 365 -4.93 17.24 -3.93
N GLY A 366 -6.11 16.83 -3.55
CA GLY A 366 -7.04 17.69 -2.85
C GLY A 366 -6.60 18.02 -1.43
N HIS A 367 -7.27 18.96 -0.80
CA HIS A 367 -7.04 19.31 0.59
C HIS A 367 -8.36 19.35 1.38
N ASP A 368 -8.29 19.04 2.68
CA ASP A 368 -9.46 18.97 3.54
C ASP A 368 -9.90 20.33 4.10
N GLY A 369 -9.20 21.40 3.79
CA GLY A 369 -9.47 22.77 4.23
C GLY A 369 -9.89 23.69 3.09
N PRO A 370 -10.15 24.98 3.39
CA PRO A 370 -10.54 25.98 2.40
C PRO A 370 -9.42 26.37 1.44
N HIS A 371 -8.29 25.71 1.53
CA HIS A 371 -7.13 25.98 0.69
C HIS A 371 -7.05 24.97 -0.44
N ALA A 372 -6.61 25.48 -1.57
CA ALA A 372 -6.51 24.80 -2.85
C ALA A 372 -5.85 23.44 -2.79
N ALA A 373 -6.20 22.57 -3.73
CA ALA A 373 -5.42 21.41 -4.09
C ALA A 373 -3.96 21.79 -4.29
N PHE A 374 -3.06 20.85 -4.05
CA PHE A 374 -1.63 21.07 -4.26
C PHE A 374 -1.11 20.13 -5.33
N PRO A 375 -0.24 20.63 -6.20
CA PRO A 375 0.35 19.84 -7.26
C PRO A 375 1.52 18.99 -6.74
N VAL A 376 1.78 17.90 -7.43
CA VAL A 376 2.99 17.09 -7.29
C VAL A 376 3.83 17.32 -8.54
N CYS A 377 5.09 17.72 -8.39
CA CYS A 377 6.01 17.85 -9.52
C CYS A 377 6.76 16.54 -9.80
N TYR A 378 7.12 16.32 -11.06
CA TYR A 378 7.87 15.14 -11.50
C TYR A 378 9.20 15.00 -10.76
N ARG A 379 9.91 16.11 -10.61
CA ARG A 379 11.21 16.14 -9.92
C ARG A 379 11.16 15.68 -8.47
N ALA A 380 10.00 15.68 -7.81
CA ALA A 380 9.88 15.22 -6.43
C ALA A 380 9.90 13.69 -6.29
N ILE A 381 9.70 12.95 -7.39
CA ILE A 381 9.79 11.48 -7.42
C ILE A 381 11.10 10.96 -8.01
N LEU A 382 12.00 11.87 -8.42
CA LEU A 382 13.32 11.56 -8.98
C LEU A 382 14.40 11.73 -7.91
N PRO A 383 14.97 10.62 -7.37
CA PRO A 383 16.08 10.71 -6.44
C PRO A 383 17.31 11.36 -7.10
N LYS A 384 18.07 12.16 -6.37
CA LYS A 384 19.37 12.62 -6.82
C LYS A 384 20.37 11.46 -6.91
N ALA A 385 21.28 11.53 -7.85
CA ALA A 385 22.44 10.65 -7.99
C ALA A 385 22.16 9.14 -8.11
N VAL A 386 20.91 8.71 -8.28
CA VAL A 386 20.54 7.32 -8.57
C VAL A 386 19.70 7.31 -9.85
N ASP A 387 20.12 6.52 -10.82
CA ASP A 387 19.46 6.39 -12.13
C ASP A 387 18.62 5.11 -12.19
N ASN A 388 17.61 5.10 -13.06
CA ASN A 388 16.64 4.02 -13.23
C ASN A 388 15.85 3.63 -11.98
N LEU A 389 15.79 4.54 -10.99
CA LEU A 389 15.00 4.43 -9.78
C LEU A 389 14.07 5.63 -9.64
N LEU A 390 12.79 5.36 -9.38
CA LEU A 390 11.81 6.39 -8.98
C LEU A 390 11.30 6.05 -7.58
N CYS A 391 10.97 7.07 -6.79
CA CYS A 391 10.42 6.89 -5.45
C CYS A 391 9.03 7.50 -5.35
N ALA A 392 8.05 6.74 -4.88
CA ALA A 392 6.66 7.17 -4.77
C ALA A 392 6.01 6.78 -3.44
N GLY A 393 4.97 7.51 -3.06
CA GLY A 393 4.26 7.29 -1.81
C GLY A 393 4.76 8.17 -0.67
N ARG A 394 4.68 7.67 0.57
CA ARG A 394 4.97 8.47 1.77
C ARG A 394 6.43 8.90 1.94
N CYS A 395 7.34 8.34 1.18
CA CYS A 395 8.77 8.72 1.15
C CYS A 395 9.07 9.87 0.18
N LEU A 396 8.07 10.42 -0.50
CA LEU A 396 8.21 11.49 -1.49
C LEU A 396 9.13 12.63 -1.00
N GLY A 397 9.87 13.24 -1.91
CA GLY A 397 10.71 14.40 -1.65
C GLY A 397 9.93 15.63 -1.18
N THR A 398 9.63 15.66 0.12
CA THR A 398 8.88 16.76 0.75
C THR A 398 9.66 17.37 1.91
N GLY A 399 9.54 18.68 2.07
CA GLY A 399 10.15 19.40 3.19
C GLY A 399 9.36 19.20 4.48
N ASP A 400 8.52 20.15 4.79
CA ASP A 400 7.76 20.26 6.03
C ASP A 400 6.25 19.92 5.89
N THR A 401 5.86 19.34 4.75
CA THR A 401 4.46 19.04 4.39
C THR A 401 4.08 17.58 4.63
N ILE A 402 4.67 17.02 5.64
CA ILE A 402 4.66 15.60 5.98
C ILE A 402 3.25 14.98 5.97
N ASP A 403 2.28 15.68 6.55
CA ASP A 403 0.95 15.10 6.75
C ASP A 403 0.10 15.06 5.49
N THR A 404 0.44 15.78 4.45
CA THR A 404 -0.40 15.92 3.26
C THR A 404 -0.07 14.89 2.19
N PHE A 405 1.21 14.77 1.79
CA PHE A 405 1.62 13.90 0.67
C PHE A 405 1.63 12.39 0.99
N ARG A 406 1.60 12.00 2.26
CA ARG A 406 1.55 10.61 2.70
C ARG A 406 0.13 10.00 2.75
N LEU A 407 -0.90 10.80 2.49
CA LEU A 407 -2.28 10.31 2.47
C LEU A 407 -2.48 9.29 1.34
N ILE A 408 -3.51 8.48 1.45
CA ILE A 408 -3.75 7.37 0.52
C ILE A 408 -3.86 7.89 -0.93
N CYS A 409 -4.69 8.90 -1.17
CA CYS A 409 -4.89 9.42 -2.52
C CYS A 409 -3.64 10.10 -3.11
N PRO A 410 -2.89 10.95 -2.40
CA PRO A 410 -1.58 11.40 -2.86
C PRO A 410 -0.60 10.28 -3.21
N CYS A 411 -0.63 9.18 -2.45
CA CYS A 411 0.19 8.03 -2.79
C CYS A 411 -0.23 7.38 -4.13
N PHE A 412 -1.53 7.31 -4.44
CA PHE A 412 -1.99 6.86 -5.77
C PHE A 412 -1.44 7.78 -6.87
N VAL A 413 -1.53 9.10 -6.69
CA VAL A 413 -1.07 10.09 -7.67
C VAL A 413 0.43 9.94 -7.95
N THR A 414 1.24 9.89 -6.92
CA THR A 414 2.70 9.75 -7.06
C THR A 414 3.08 8.41 -7.66
N GLY A 415 2.37 7.34 -7.30
CA GLY A 415 2.55 6.00 -7.86
C GLY A 415 2.22 5.95 -9.35
N GLU A 416 1.06 6.48 -9.76
CA GLU A 416 0.65 6.55 -11.15
C GLU A 416 1.68 7.31 -12.00
N ALA A 417 2.17 8.44 -11.51
CA ALA A 417 3.20 9.21 -12.18
C ALA A 417 4.51 8.43 -12.32
N ALA A 418 4.97 7.79 -11.24
CA ALA A 418 6.19 7.00 -11.24
C ALA A 418 6.11 5.80 -12.18
N GLY A 419 5.00 5.04 -12.14
CA GLY A 419 4.80 3.89 -13.00
C GLY A 419 4.72 4.27 -14.49
N THR A 420 4.00 5.34 -14.81
CA THR A 420 3.92 5.86 -16.19
C THR A 420 5.29 6.30 -16.68
N ALA A 421 6.05 7.04 -15.86
CA ALA A 421 7.40 7.49 -16.22
C ALA A 421 8.37 6.31 -16.40
N ALA A 422 8.34 5.33 -15.50
CA ALA A 422 9.16 4.11 -15.60
C ALA A 422 8.90 3.36 -16.91
N ALA A 423 7.62 3.16 -17.27
CA ALA A 423 7.24 2.48 -18.50
C ALA A 423 7.72 3.22 -19.76
N LEU A 424 7.55 4.55 -19.81
CA LEU A 424 8.03 5.37 -20.92
C LEU A 424 9.56 5.36 -21.02
N ALA A 425 10.26 5.49 -19.89
CA ALA A 425 11.71 5.44 -19.84
C ALA A 425 12.25 4.07 -20.30
N ALA A 426 11.64 2.98 -19.82
CA ALA A 426 11.99 1.62 -20.25
C ALA A 426 11.81 1.41 -21.76
N LYS A 427 10.72 1.94 -22.32
CA LYS A 427 10.42 1.88 -23.76
C LYS A 427 11.40 2.70 -24.61
N ARG A 428 11.83 3.86 -24.11
CA ARG A 428 12.80 4.71 -24.79
C ARG A 428 14.24 4.24 -24.63
N GLY A 429 14.55 3.41 -23.64
CA GLY A 429 15.90 3.06 -23.28
C GLY A 429 16.68 4.23 -22.69
N CYS A 430 16.01 5.10 -21.91
CA CYS A 430 16.61 6.25 -21.24
C CYS A 430 16.37 6.18 -19.73
N THR A 431 17.04 7.02 -18.97
CA THR A 431 16.74 7.19 -17.54
C THR A 431 15.44 7.98 -17.36
N PRO A 432 14.74 7.84 -16.22
CA PRO A 432 13.58 8.68 -15.92
C PRO A 432 13.91 10.18 -15.92
N ARG A 433 15.13 10.55 -15.55
CA ARG A 433 15.62 11.94 -15.56
C ARG A 433 15.69 12.55 -16.95
N GLU A 434 16.01 11.72 -17.96
CA GLU A 434 16.10 12.14 -19.37
C GLU A 434 14.75 12.09 -20.08
N LEU A 435 13.70 11.54 -19.45
CA LEU A 435 12.38 11.46 -20.05
C LEU A 435 11.80 12.85 -20.25
N PRO A 436 11.41 13.25 -21.49
CA PRO A 436 10.78 14.54 -21.73
C PRO A 436 9.43 14.64 -21.00
N TYR A 437 9.29 15.64 -20.14
CA TYR A 437 8.05 15.87 -19.38
C TYR A 437 6.80 15.96 -20.26
N ALA A 438 6.90 16.57 -21.43
CA ALA A 438 5.77 16.67 -22.36
C ALA A 438 5.22 15.31 -22.82
N GLU A 439 6.09 14.29 -22.90
CA GLU A 439 5.70 12.92 -23.21
C GLU A 439 5.00 12.27 -22.01
N LEU A 440 5.59 12.40 -20.82
CA LEU A 440 4.98 11.93 -19.59
C LEU A 440 3.60 12.55 -19.36
N ARG A 441 3.48 13.86 -19.51
CA ARG A 441 2.22 14.57 -19.34
C ARG A 441 1.13 14.08 -20.31
N ARG A 442 1.47 13.89 -21.59
CA ARG A 442 0.52 13.35 -22.57
C ARG A 442 0.01 11.98 -22.18
N GLN A 443 0.91 11.11 -21.70
CA GLN A 443 0.53 9.76 -21.30
C GLN A 443 -0.32 9.77 -20.02
N LEU A 444 0.03 10.60 -19.03
CA LEU A 444 -0.77 10.74 -17.80
C LEU A 444 -2.20 11.21 -18.11
N VAL A 445 -2.34 12.23 -18.97
CA VAL A 445 -3.66 12.70 -19.43
C VAL A 445 -4.43 11.60 -20.18
N ALA A 446 -3.75 10.85 -21.06
CA ALA A 446 -4.37 9.73 -21.77
C ALA A 446 -4.82 8.60 -20.83
N ASN A 447 -4.13 8.40 -19.71
CA ASN A 447 -4.50 7.44 -18.66
C ASN A 447 -5.61 7.97 -17.72
N GLY A 448 -6.03 9.23 -17.88
CA GLY A 448 -7.12 9.85 -17.12
C GLY A 448 -6.65 10.66 -15.91
N ALA A 449 -5.36 10.83 -15.69
CA ALA A 449 -4.84 11.65 -14.60
C ALA A 449 -5.21 13.14 -14.79
N PHE A 450 -5.39 13.84 -13.68
CA PHE A 450 -5.59 15.28 -13.65
C PHE A 450 -4.22 15.97 -13.47
N VAL A 451 -3.70 16.57 -14.60
CA VAL A 451 -2.34 17.12 -14.68
C VAL A 451 -2.36 18.56 -15.18
#